data_2e744ccc917b1e4a39104c726c749607
#
_entry.id   2e744ccc917b1e4a39104c726c749607
#
_cell.length_a   1.000
_cell.length_b   1.000
_cell.length_c   1.000
_cell.angle_alpha   90.00
_cell.angle_beta   90.00
_cell.angle_gamma   90.00
#
_symmetry.space_group_name_H-M   'P 1'
#
loop_
_entity.id
_entity.type
_entity.pdbx_description
1 polymer ?
#
loop_
_entity_poly.entity_id
_entity_poly.type
_entity_poly.pdbx_seq_one_letter_code
_entity_poly.pdbx_strand_id
1 'polypeptide(L)'
;MAEILVEVGSITSATRLAKRLKRAGDQKARVISTPSELGKSGCSYSVKASEESVNFIKNNHQGISIKAIYIEKIKGEEREYYDISR
;
A
#
# COMPACT_ATOMS: atom_id res chain seq x y z
N MET A 1 11.89 -10.35 -2.86
CA MET A 1 11.26 -9.28 -3.64
C MET A 1 10.60 -8.27 -2.71
N ALA A 2 10.64 -7.01 -3.08
CA ALA A 2 10.03 -5.98 -2.28
C ALA A 2 8.52 -5.89 -2.54
N GLU A 3 7.80 -5.51 -1.52
CA GLU A 3 6.38 -5.19 -1.66
C GLU A 3 6.20 -3.71 -1.41
N ILE A 4 5.10 -3.15 -1.88
CA ILE A 4 4.74 -1.77 -1.55
C ILE A 4 3.63 -1.76 -0.52
N LEU A 5 3.56 -0.65 0.21
CA LEU A 5 2.51 -0.38 1.16
C LEU A 5 1.89 0.95 0.77
N VAL A 6 0.60 0.95 0.49
CA VAL A 6 -0.13 2.15 0.10
C VAL A 6 -1.04 2.57 1.24
N GLU A 7 -0.71 3.68 1.87
CA GLU A 7 -1.52 4.20 2.98
C GLU A 7 -2.72 4.97 2.43
N VAL A 8 -3.90 4.61 2.90
CA VAL A 8 -5.15 5.26 2.51
C VAL A 8 -5.95 5.67 3.74
N GLY A 9 -6.97 6.49 3.53
CA GLY A 9 -7.69 7.09 4.65
C GLY A 9 -8.78 6.24 5.28
N SER A 10 -9.25 5.18 4.61
CA SER A 10 -10.38 4.41 5.11
C SER A 10 -10.34 2.99 4.61
N ILE A 11 -11.08 2.11 5.30
CA ILE A 11 -11.21 0.71 4.88
C ILE A 11 -11.89 0.62 3.50
N THR A 12 -12.80 1.52 3.22
CA THR A 12 -13.48 1.55 1.92
C THR A 12 -12.51 1.82 0.79
N SER A 13 -11.67 2.83 0.96
CA SER A 13 -10.62 3.14 -0.03
C SER A 13 -9.64 2.00 -0.19
N ALA A 14 -9.22 1.39 0.92
CA ALA A 14 -8.30 0.26 0.89
C ALA A 14 -8.89 -0.92 0.13
N THR A 15 -10.15 -1.24 0.41
CA THR A 15 -10.84 -2.34 -0.27
C THR A 15 -10.96 -2.09 -1.78
N ARG A 16 -11.32 -0.88 -2.16
CA ARG A 16 -11.41 -0.52 -3.58
C ARG A 16 -10.08 -0.66 -4.30
N LEU A 17 -9.02 -0.16 -3.67
CA LEU A 17 -7.69 -0.24 -4.28
C LEU A 17 -7.24 -1.69 -4.42
N ALA A 18 -7.41 -2.49 -3.37
CA ALA A 18 -7.05 -3.90 -3.42
C ALA A 18 -7.79 -4.64 -4.55
N LYS A 19 -9.06 -4.37 -4.71
CA LYS A 19 -9.85 -4.99 -5.78
C LYS A 19 -9.34 -4.57 -7.17
N ARG A 20 -9.02 -3.29 -7.35
CA ARG A 20 -8.47 -2.82 -8.63
C ARG A 20 -7.17 -3.52 -8.96
N LEU A 21 -6.29 -3.67 -7.97
CA LEU A 21 -5.02 -4.31 -8.18
C LEU A 21 -5.17 -5.78 -8.51
N LYS A 22 -6.08 -6.47 -7.84
CA LYS A 22 -6.34 -7.88 -8.15
C LYS A 22 -6.88 -8.06 -9.57
N ARG A 23 -7.76 -7.17 -10.00
CA ARG A 23 -8.28 -7.20 -11.38
C ARG A 23 -7.17 -6.95 -12.40
N ALA A 24 -6.18 -6.15 -12.03
CA ALA A 24 -5.04 -5.87 -12.89
C ALA A 24 -3.99 -6.99 -12.87
N GLY A 25 -4.21 -8.04 -12.10
CA GLY A 25 -3.33 -9.21 -12.05
C GLY A 25 -2.44 -9.30 -10.82
N ASP A 26 -2.55 -8.39 -9.88
CA ASP A 26 -1.73 -8.43 -8.67
C ASP A 26 -2.40 -9.29 -7.61
N GLN A 27 -1.99 -10.54 -7.55
CA GLN A 27 -2.56 -11.50 -6.59
C GLN A 27 -2.09 -11.26 -5.15
N LYS A 28 -1.08 -10.41 -4.96
CA LYS A 28 -0.58 -10.10 -3.63
C LYS A 28 -1.30 -8.93 -2.97
N ALA A 29 -2.14 -8.24 -3.71
CA ALA A 29 -2.87 -7.09 -3.19
C ALA A 29 -3.82 -7.50 -2.06
N ARG A 30 -3.68 -6.84 -0.92
CA ARG A 30 -4.52 -7.12 0.25
C ARG A 30 -4.58 -5.93 1.19
N VAL A 31 -5.68 -5.82 1.91
CA VAL A 31 -5.88 -4.77 2.91
C VAL A 31 -5.24 -5.20 4.24
N ILE A 32 -4.51 -4.29 4.86
CA ILE A 32 -3.95 -4.51 6.21
C ILE A 32 -4.13 -3.25 7.05
N SER A 33 -3.97 -3.39 8.35
CA SER A 33 -3.83 -2.22 9.22
C SER A 33 -2.46 -1.60 8.98
N THR A 34 -2.38 -0.27 9.02
CA THR A 34 -1.10 0.40 8.80
C THR A 34 -0.12 0.04 9.92
N PRO A 35 1.10 -0.41 9.59
CA PRO A 35 2.07 -0.79 10.60
C PRO A 35 2.45 0.36 11.52
N SER A 36 2.66 0.05 12.78
CA SER A 36 3.06 1.04 13.78
C SER A 36 4.43 1.63 13.48
N GLU A 37 5.28 0.91 12.77
CA GLU A 37 6.60 1.38 12.35
C GLU A 37 6.54 2.66 11.53
N LEU A 38 5.40 2.95 10.92
CA LEU A 38 5.22 4.18 10.17
C LEU A 38 4.84 5.37 11.06
N GLY A 39 4.83 5.18 12.36
CA GLY A 39 4.57 6.26 13.33
C GLY A 39 3.15 6.77 13.34
N LYS A 40 2.23 6.05 12.75
CA LYS A 40 0.82 6.44 12.72
C LYS A 40 0.09 5.85 13.91
N SER A 41 -0.68 6.65 14.57
CA SER A 41 -1.52 6.16 15.64
C SER A 41 -2.92 5.88 15.10
N GLY A 42 -3.50 4.80 15.57
CA GLY A 42 -4.92 4.59 15.40
C GLY A 42 -5.30 3.80 14.17
N CYS A 43 -6.38 4.19 13.56
CA CYS A 43 -7.20 3.36 12.70
C CYS A 43 -6.99 3.58 11.21
N SER A 44 -5.77 3.72 10.76
CA SER A 44 -5.54 3.83 9.34
C SER A 44 -5.35 2.45 8.71
N TYR A 45 -5.69 2.37 7.43
CA TYR A 45 -5.58 1.14 6.66
C TYR A 45 -4.63 1.33 5.50
N SER A 46 -4.03 0.23 5.07
CA SER A 46 -3.10 0.24 3.96
C SER A 46 -3.36 -0.95 3.06
N VAL A 47 -2.85 -0.90 1.85
CA VAL A 47 -2.90 -2.01 0.92
C VAL A 47 -1.47 -2.46 0.65
N LYS A 48 -1.19 -3.74 0.88
CA LYS A 48 0.06 -4.34 0.45
C LYS A 48 -0.10 -4.87 -0.97
N ALA A 49 0.91 -4.67 -1.79
CA ALA A 49 0.86 -5.09 -3.18
C ALA A 49 2.27 -5.34 -3.69
N SER A 50 2.39 -5.86 -4.91
CA SER A 50 3.67 -6.07 -5.54
C SER A 50 4.31 -4.73 -5.91
N GLU A 51 5.63 -4.66 -5.86
CA GLU A 51 6.37 -3.47 -6.27
C GLU A 51 6.01 -3.05 -7.70
N GLU A 52 5.71 -4.00 -8.55
CA GLU A 52 5.36 -3.73 -9.95
C GLU A 52 4.08 -2.92 -10.10
N SER A 53 3.24 -2.89 -9.07
CA SER A 53 1.96 -2.17 -9.11
C SER A 53 2.09 -0.67 -8.91
N VAL A 54 3.29 -0.16 -8.60
CA VAL A 54 3.48 1.28 -8.31
C VAL A 54 2.99 2.16 -9.44
N ASN A 55 3.40 1.86 -10.67
CA ASN A 55 2.99 2.67 -11.82
C ASN A 55 1.50 2.61 -12.07
N PHE A 56 0.90 1.42 -11.91
CA PHE A 56 -0.53 1.26 -12.05
C PHE A 56 -1.27 2.13 -11.03
N ILE A 57 -0.83 2.12 -9.78
CA ILE A 57 -1.46 2.89 -8.72
C ILE A 57 -1.35 4.39 -9.00
N LYS A 58 -0.17 4.86 -9.39
CA LYS A 58 0.03 6.27 -9.69
C LYS A 58 -0.87 6.78 -10.80
N ASN A 59 -1.24 5.92 -11.74
CA ASN A 59 -2.06 6.29 -12.89
C ASN A 59 -3.54 5.93 -12.74
N ASN A 60 -3.91 5.15 -11.74
CA ASN A 60 -5.27 4.59 -11.65
C ASN A 60 -5.84 4.64 -10.23
N HIS A 61 -5.74 5.81 -9.59
CA HIS A 61 -6.27 5.96 -8.24
C HIS A 61 -7.48 6.90 -8.16
N GLN A 62 -8.18 7.08 -9.27
CA GLN A 62 -9.36 7.95 -9.29
C GLN A 62 -10.40 7.47 -8.27
N GLY A 63 -10.90 8.41 -7.47
CA GLY A 63 -11.87 8.12 -6.44
C GLY A 63 -11.29 7.50 -5.18
N ILE A 64 -9.97 7.35 -5.11
CA ILE A 64 -9.29 6.79 -3.95
C ILE A 64 -8.27 7.81 -3.45
N SER A 65 -8.40 8.19 -2.18
CA SER A 65 -7.48 9.14 -1.57
C SER A 65 -6.27 8.39 -1.04
N ILE A 66 -5.14 8.54 -1.71
CA ILE A 66 -3.89 7.91 -1.30
C ILE A 66 -3.07 8.91 -0.50
N LYS A 67 -2.70 8.54 0.72
CA LYS A 67 -1.91 9.40 1.59
C LYS A 67 -0.42 9.26 1.34
N ALA A 68 0.06 8.04 1.14
CA ALA A 68 1.48 7.79 0.91
C ALA A 68 1.66 6.42 0.29
N ILE A 69 2.77 6.24 -0.42
CA ILE A 69 3.20 4.95 -0.95
C ILE A 69 4.60 4.69 -0.42
N TYR A 70 4.80 3.50 0.15
CA TYR A 70 6.09 3.10 0.70
C TYR A 70 6.57 1.83 0.02
N ILE A 71 7.89 1.70 -0.13
CA ILE A 71 8.50 0.40 -0.44
C ILE A 71 8.90 -0.23 0.87
N GLU A 72 8.49 -1.49 1.08
CA GLU A 72 8.88 -2.27 2.24
C GLU A 72 10.09 -3.12 1.88
N LYS A 73 11.17 -2.97 2.66
CA LYS A 73 12.36 -3.80 2.53
C LYS A 73 12.56 -4.56 3.83
N ILE A 74 12.92 -5.82 3.71
CA ILE A 74 13.17 -6.68 4.87
C ILE A 74 14.66 -6.92 4.98
N LYS A 75 15.22 -6.57 6.17
CA LYS A 75 16.63 -6.83 6.47
C LYS A 75 16.67 -7.68 7.74
N GLY A 76 16.95 -8.97 7.59
CA GLY A 76 16.89 -9.89 8.71
C GLY A 76 15.48 -9.92 9.30
N GLU A 77 15.34 -9.53 10.56
CA GLU A 77 14.05 -9.48 11.23
C GLU A 77 13.41 -8.10 11.19
N GLU A 78 14.12 -7.11 10.65
CA GLU A 78 13.66 -5.73 10.61
C GLU A 78 13.01 -5.42 9.28
N ARG A 79 12.01 -4.54 9.34
CA ARG A 79 11.34 -4.02 8.14
C ARG A 79 11.59 -2.53 8.04
N GLU A 80 11.97 -2.10 6.86
CA GLU A 80 12.17 -0.68 6.58
C GLU A 80 11.20 -0.21 5.52
N TYR A 81 10.68 1.00 5.69
CA TYR A 81 9.73 1.58 4.76
C TYR A 81 10.29 2.86 4.18
N TYR A 82 10.28 2.98 2.86
CA TYR A 82 10.78 4.16 2.16
C TYR A 82 9.64 4.81 1.40
N ASP A 83 9.41 6.09 1.67
CA ASP A 83 8.34 6.84 1.02
C ASP A 83 8.71 7.13 -0.43
N ILE A 84 7.87 6.67 -1.35
CA ILE A 84 8.07 6.87 -2.78
C ILE A 84 6.87 7.58 -3.41
N SER A 85 6.10 8.31 -2.60
CA SER A 85 4.88 8.98 -3.05
C SER A 85 5.11 10.10 -4.06
N ARG A 86 6.32 10.55 -4.17
CA ARG A 86 6.67 11.68 -5.06
C ARG A 86 6.92 11.24 -6.47
#